data_52ca7373f2ede17265ed54efd615bded
#
_entry.id   52ca7373f2ede17265ed54efd615bded
#
_cell.length_a   1.000
_cell.length_b   1.000
_cell.length_c   1.000
_cell.angle_alpha   90.00
_cell.angle_beta   90.00
_cell.angle_gamma   90.00
#
_symmetry.space_group_name_H-M   'P 1'
#
loop_
_entity.id
_entity.type
_entity.pdbx_description
1 polymer ?
#
loop_
_entity_poly.entity_id
_entity_poly.type
_entity_poly.pdbx_seq_one_letter_code
_entity_poly.pdbx_strand_id
1 'polypeptide(L)'
;MEGRIVKVSGPLIVAENMADVKVYDVVKVGEDELIGEVIELRRDRASIQVYEETSGLGVGDKVVSTGETAFGRTRAGHYRRNLRRYSTSP
;
A
#
# COMPACT_ATOMS: atom_id res chain seq x y z
N MET A 1 11.17 1.52 -3.25
CA MET A 1 10.40 2.70 -3.68
C MET A 1 9.58 3.22 -2.52
N GLU A 2 9.65 4.49 -2.27
CA GLU A 2 8.98 5.08 -1.13
C GLU A 2 8.24 6.33 -1.55
N GLY A 3 6.94 6.37 -1.26
CA GLY A 3 6.16 7.56 -1.54
C GLY A 3 5.81 8.28 -0.26
N ARG A 4 5.06 9.35 -0.41
CA ARG A 4 4.63 10.15 0.71
C ARG A 4 3.17 10.50 0.57
N ILE A 5 2.46 10.48 1.67
CA ILE A 5 1.04 10.80 1.67
C ILE A 5 0.87 12.30 1.45
N VAL A 6 0.00 12.64 0.50
CA VAL A 6 -0.35 14.04 0.26
C VAL A 6 -1.79 14.34 0.66
N LYS A 7 -2.60 13.30 0.89
CA LYS A 7 -3.99 13.52 1.27
C LYS A 7 -4.50 12.27 1.99
N VAL A 8 -5.31 12.48 3.02
CA VAL A 8 -5.97 11.40 3.73
C VAL A 8 -7.45 11.72 3.76
N SER A 9 -8.26 10.77 3.33
CA SER A 9 -9.71 10.95 3.29
C SER A 9 -10.36 9.65 3.72
N GLY A 10 -10.60 9.49 5.03
CA GLY A 10 -11.14 8.25 5.56
C GLY A 10 -10.19 7.10 5.27
N PRO A 11 -10.69 6.00 4.75
CA PRO A 11 -9.83 4.84 4.45
C PRO A 11 -9.00 5.02 3.18
N LEU A 12 -9.18 6.13 2.48
CA LEU A 12 -8.50 6.36 1.22
C LEU A 12 -7.41 7.38 1.42
N ILE A 13 -6.22 7.08 0.94
CA ILE A 13 -5.11 8.03 0.96
C ILE A 13 -4.58 8.21 -0.45
N VAL A 14 -3.95 9.36 -0.68
CA VAL A 14 -3.27 9.64 -1.93
C VAL A 14 -1.80 9.87 -1.59
N ALA A 15 -0.92 9.17 -2.29
CA ALA A 15 0.51 9.29 -2.08
C ALA A 15 1.18 9.70 -3.37
N GLU A 16 2.23 10.49 -3.25
CA GLU A 16 3.02 10.90 -4.41
C GLU A 16 4.29 10.08 -4.49
N ASN A 17 5.01 10.24 -5.58
CA ASN A 17 6.28 9.54 -5.81
C ASN A 17 6.07 8.04 -5.89
N MET A 18 4.96 7.65 -6.50
CA MET A 18 4.57 6.24 -6.58
C MET A 18 4.50 5.77 -8.03
N ALA A 19 5.37 6.29 -8.89
CA ALA A 19 5.29 5.96 -10.31
C ALA A 19 5.62 4.50 -10.60
N ASP A 20 6.31 3.84 -9.68
CA ASP A 20 6.72 2.46 -9.90
C ASP A 20 5.66 1.44 -9.51
N VAL A 21 4.60 1.87 -8.84
CA VAL A 21 3.57 0.91 -8.43
C VAL A 21 2.55 0.74 -9.54
N LYS A 22 1.73 -0.27 -9.39
CA LYS A 22 0.65 -0.55 -10.32
C LYS A 22 -0.63 -0.74 -9.55
N VAL A 23 -1.73 -0.60 -10.26
CA VAL A 23 -3.03 -0.86 -9.67
C VAL A 23 -3.05 -2.28 -9.14
N TYR A 24 -3.58 -2.44 -7.95
CA TYR A 24 -3.66 -3.71 -7.21
C TYR A 24 -2.36 -4.10 -6.52
N ASP A 25 -1.34 -3.26 -6.58
CA ASP A 25 -0.15 -3.50 -5.76
C ASP A 25 -0.49 -3.30 -4.29
N VAL A 26 0.15 -4.09 -3.45
CA VAL A 26 0.01 -3.96 -2.01
C VAL A 26 1.11 -3.07 -1.51
N VAL A 27 0.76 -2.14 -0.64
CA VAL A 27 1.71 -1.19 -0.08
C VAL A 27 1.56 -1.18 1.43
N LYS A 28 2.62 -0.72 2.09
CA LYS A 28 2.61 -0.50 3.53
C LYS A 28 2.62 0.98 3.78
N VAL A 29 1.74 1.44 4.63
CA VAL A 29 1.48 2.86 4.81
C VAL A 29 1.82 3.26 6.24
N GLY A 30 2.63 4.30 6.35
CA GLY A 30 2.99 4.85 7.65
C GLY A 30 3.99 4.00 8.40
N GLU A 31 4.35 4.44 9.59
CA GLU A 31 5.32 3.71 10.38
C GLU A 31 4.76 2.42 10.94
N ASP A 32 3.45 2.37 11.11
CA ASP A 32 2.81 1.15 11.58
C ASP A 32 2.65 0.13 10.47
N GLU A 33 3.05 0.47 9.25
CA GLU A 33 3.00 -0.43 8.11
C GLU A 33 1.60 -1.00 7.89
N LEU A 34 0.64 -0.10 7.84
CA LEU A 34 -0.73 -0.49 7.55
C LEU A 34 -0.82 -1.00 6.13
N ILE A 35 -1.62 -2.02 5.93
CA ILE A 35 -1.73 -2.64 4.62
C ILE A 35 -2.75 -1.89 3.78
N GLY A 36 -2.36 -1.55 2.57
CA GLY A 36 -3.24 -0.90 1.63
C GLY A 36 -3.05 -1.45 0.24
N GLU A 37 -3.99 -1.11 -0.63
CA GLU A 37 -3.98 -1.57 -2.01
C GLU A 37 -4.14 -0.38 -2.93
N VAL A 38 -3.32 -0.33 -3.98
CA VAL A 38 -3.40 0.74 -4.96
C VAL A 38 -4.63 0.51 -5.82
N ILE A 39 -5.55 1.46 -5.82
CA ILE A 39 -6.78 1.32 -6.60
C ILE A 39 -6.81 2.25 -7.79
N GLU A 40 -5.96 3.25 -7.83
CA GLU A 40 -5.89 4.16 -8.96
C GLU A 40 -4.50 4.75 -9.01
N LEU A 41 -3.99 4.95 -10.22
CA LEU A 41 -2.66 5.52 -10.40
C LEU A 41 -2.76 6.62 -11.44
N ARG A 42 -2.31 7.83 -11.09
CA ARG A 42 -2.24 8.95 -12.00
C ARG A 42 -0.86 9.56 -11.91
N ARG A 43 -0.11 9.46 -13.01
CA ARG A 43 1.27 9.96 -13.02
C ARG A 43 2.03 9.30 -11.90
N ASP A 44 2.54 10.09 -10.95
CA ASP A 44 3.26 9.52 -9.82
C ASP A 44 2.43 9.49 -8.55
N ARG A 45 1.13 9.73 -8.64
CA ARG A 45 0.25 9.70 -7.49
C ARG A 45 -0.61 8.46 -7.52
N ALA A 46 -0.67 7.79 -6.40
CA ALA A 46 -1.46 6.58 -6.25
C ALA A 46 -2.56 6.81 -5.22
N SER A 47 -3.77 6.40 -5.57
CA SER A 47 -4.86 6.35 -4.61
C SER A 47 -4.84 4.98 -4.00
N ILE A 48 -4.79 4.91 -2.68
CA ILE A 48 -4.58 3.68 -1.96
C ILE A 48 -5.70 3.50 -0.96
N GLN A 49 -6.33 2.35 -1.00
CA GLN A 49 -7.34 2.00 -0.01
C GLN A 49 -6.66 1.22 1.10
N VAL A 50 -6.72 1.76 2.32
CA VAL A 50 -6.11 1.14 3.47
C VAL A 50 -7.15 0.30 4.17
N TYR A 51 -6.77 -0.90 4.54
CA TYR A 51 -7.72 -1.83 5.15
C TYR A 51 -7.77 -1.74 6.65
N GLU A 52 -6.97 -0.87 7.23
CA GLU A 52 -6.92 -0.72 8.66
C GLU A 52 -7.24 0.71 9.04
N GLU A 53 -7.30 0.97 10.33
CA GLU A 53 -7.64 2.30 10.81
C GLU A 53 -6.58 3.31 10.40
N THR A 54 -7.01 4.40 9.77
CA THR A 54 -6.08 5.40 9.26
C THR A 54 -5.98 6.62 10.16
N SER A 55 -6.58 6.59 11.33
CA SER A 55 -6.63 7.78 12.17
C SER A 55 -5.25 8.26 12.60
N GLY A 56 -4.25 7.38 12.56
CA GLY A 56 -2.89 7.77 12.89
C GLY A 56 -2.05 8.24 11.73
N LEU A 57 -2.62 8.26 10.53
CA LEU A 57 -1.89 8.67 9.35
C LEU A 57 -2.04 10.15 9.09
N GLY A 58 -1.03 10.73 8.49
CA GLY A 58 -1.08 12.13 8.13
C GLY A 58 -0.28 12.40 6.89
N VAL A 59 -0.45 13.60 6.36
CA VAL A 59 0.31 14.06 5.21
C VAL A 59 1.80 14.01 5.55
N GLY A 60 2.58 13.45 4.64
CA GLY A 60 4.01 13.32 4.85
C GLY A 60 4.44 11.95 5.31
N ASP A 61 3.51 11.10 5.75
CA ASP A 61 3.86 9.75 6.15
C ASP A 61 4.29 8.96 4.92
N LYS A 62 5.14 7.98 5.15
CA LYS A 62 5.72 7.22 4.05
C LYS A 62 4.80 6.11 3.59
N VAL A 63 4.95 5.74 2.33
CA VAL A 63 4.23 4.62 1.74
C VAL A 63 5.27 3.79 0.99
N VAL A 64 5.33 2.51 1.29
CA VAL A 64 6.36 1.63 0.73
C VAL A 64 5.69 0.49 -0.03
N SER A 65 6.15 0.27 -1.26
CA SER A 65 5.64 -0.84 -2.05
C SER A 65 6.26 -2.14 -1.56
N THR A 66 5.41 -3.17 -1.45
CA THR A 66 5.91 -4.48 -1.01
C THR A 66 6.42 -5.31 -2.17
N GLY A 67 6.13 -4.91 -3.40
CA GLY A 67 6.49 -5.73 -4.54
C GLY A 67 5.52 -6.85 -4.82
N GLU A 68 4.41 -6.89 -4.11
CA GLU A 68 3.39 -7.91 -4.29
C GLU A 68 2.13 -7.28 -4.85
N THR A 69 1.30 -8.12 -5.45
CA THR A 69 -0.04 -7.69 -5.85
C THR A 69 -1.03 -8.20 -4.82
N ALA A 70 -2.25 -7.70 -4.91
CA ALA A 70 -3.31 -8.13 -4.03
C ALA A 70 -3.67 -9.59 -4.24
N PHE A 71 -3.17 -10.19 -5.32
CA PHE A 71 -3.46 -11.59 -5.62
C PHE A 71 -2.40 -12.52 -5.07
N GLY A 72 -1.48 -12.01 -4.27
CA GLY A 72 -0.50 -12.85 -3.61
C GLY A 72 0.75 -13.14 -4.42
N ARG A 73 0.98 -12.41 -5.51
CA ARG A 73 2.15 -12.62 -6.34
C ARG A 73 3.08 -11.45 -6.23
N THR A 74 4.36 -11.73 -6.36
CA THR A 74 5.35 -10.68 -6.42
C THR A 74 5.42 -10.16 -7.84
N ARG A 75 6.06 -9.02 -8.03
CA ARG A 75 6.26 -8.49 -9.36
C ARG A 75 7.14 -9.36 -10.20
N ALA A 76 7.99 -10.15 -9.57
CA ALA A 76 8.85 -11.05 -10.30
C ALA A 76 8.11 -12.27 -10.81
N GLY A 77 6.82 -12.38 -10.52
CA GLY A 77 6.04 -13.49 -10.99
C GLY A 77 5.99 -14.67 -10.08
N HIS A 78 6.63 -14.59 -8.96
CA HIS A 78 6.64 -15.68 -8.01
C HIS A 78 5.42 -15.62 -7.13
N TYR A 79 4.82 -16.77 -6.91
CA TYR A 79 3.71 -16.84 -6.01
C TYR A 79 4.21 -16.78 -4.57
N ARG A 80 3.71 -15.84 -3.80
CA ARG A 80 4.14 -15.71 -2.42
C ARG A 80 3.24 -16.51 -1.52
N ARG A 81 3.89 -17.25 -0.68
CA ARG A 81 3.18 -18.04 0.31
C ARG A 81 3.15 -17.25 1.58
N ASN A 82 2.12 -16.48 1.74
CA ASN A 82 2.02 -15.59 2.88
C ASN A 82 1.14 -16.12 3.96
N LEU A 83 0.91 -17.39 3.94
CA LEU A 83 -0.09 -17.93 4.84
C LEU A 83 0.25 -17.75 6.29
N ARG A 84 1.54 -17.72 6.60
CA ARG A 84 1.85 -17.57 7.99
C ARG A 84 1.43 -16.22 8.51
N ARG A 85 1.30 -15.25 7.63
CA ARG A 85 0.81 -13.97 8.07
C ARG A 85 -0.62 -14.08 8.54
N TYR A 86 -1.38 -14.88 7.84
CA TYR A 86 -2.76 -15.06 8.24
C TYR A 86 -2.89 -15.94 9.45
N SER A 87 -2.01 -16.88 9.58
CA SER A 87 -2.10 -17.76 10.72
C SER A 87 -1.76 -17.02 12.00
N THR A 88 -1.04 -15.93 11.90
CA THR A 88 -0.75 -15.15 13.08
C THR A 88 -1.82 -14.14 13.36
N SER A 89 -2.78 -14.02 12.49
CA SER A 89 -3.89 -13.11 12.72
C SER A 89 -4.94 -13.87 13.44
N PRO A 90 -5.03 -13.83 14.64
CA PRO A 90 -5.99 -14.65 15.39
C PRO A 90 -7.40 -14.22 15.23
#